data_9e66af559c287829bc6d9b5bf0fb99c3
#
_entry.id   9e66af559c287829bc6d9b5bf0fb99c3
#
_cell.length_a   1.000
_cell.length_b   1.000
_cell.length_c   1.000
_cell.angle_alpha   90.00
_cell.angle_beta   90.00
_cell.angle_gamma   90.00
#
_symmetry.space_group_name_H-M   'P 1'
#
loop_
_entity.id
_entity.type
_entity.pdbx_description
1 polymer ?
#
loop_
_entity_poly.entity_id
_entity_poly.type
_entity_poly.pdbx_seq_one_letter_code
_entity_poly.pdbx_strand_id
1 'polypeptide(L)'
;MRALLLGIMLVSAAASAPQAQRAPLVLHCMPPREMRAILADQKLVAPTMAVVTARHAVQDADVLRADLCRDPEGLIYVSMALRKDGRVVQVTIDAPSGKLKSVR
;
A
#
# COMPACT_ATOMS: atom_id res chain seq x y z
N MET A 1 -23.49 -61.90 -18.59
CA MET A 1 -22.78 -61.03 -18.67
C MET A 1 -23.20 -59.82 -18.18
N ARG A 2 -22.56 -59.07 -17.72
CA ARG A 2 -22.91 -58.04 -17.12
C ARG A 2 -22.11 -56.97 -17.45
N ALA A 3 -22.51 -55.84 -17.72
CA ALA A 3 -21.81 -54.70 -18.03
C ALA A 3 -21.43 -54.01 -16.74
N LEU A 4 -20.19 -53.84 -16.61
CA LEU A 4 -19.76 -53.11 -15.50
C LEU A 4 -19.72 -51.70 -15.81
N LEU A 5 -20.54 -50.94 -15.18
CA LEU A 5 -20.46 -49.57 -15.36
C LEU A 5 -19.49 -49.01 -14.42
N LEU A 6 -18.44 -48.55 -14.94
CA LEU A 6 -17.51 -47.86 -14.16
C LEU A 6 -17.93 -46.42 -14.10
N GLY A 7 -18.41 -46.05 -13.03
CA GLY A 7 -18.69 -44.66 -12.82
C GLY A 7 -17.40 -43.87 -12.76
N ILE A 8 -17.16 -43.10 -13.76
CA ILE A 8 -16.02 -42.22 -13.71
C ILE A 8 -16.39 -41.06 -12.88
N MET A 9 -15.77 -40.99 -11.77
CA MET A 9 -15.94 -39.84 -10.95
C MET A 9 -15.04 -38.76 -11.46
N LEU A 10 -15.64 -37.84 -12.12
CA LEU A 10 -14.94 -36.66 -12.48
C LEU A 10 -14.86 -35.76 -11.29
N VAL A 11 -13.76 -35.77 -10.68
CA VAL A 11 -13.51 -34.79 -9.65
C VAL A 11 -13.07 -33.55 -10.36
N SER A 12 -13.99 -32.68 -10.59
CA SER A 12 -13.60 -31.38 -11.05
C SER A 12 -12.99 -30.67 -9.86
N ALA A 13 -11.71 -30.61 -9.87
CA ALA A 13 -11.05 -29.73 -8.94
C ALA A 13 -11.42 -28.32 -9.31
N ALA A 14 -12.26 -27.73 -8.53
CA ALA A 14 -12.52 -26.35 -8.66
C ALA A 14 -11.22 -25.63 -8.34
N ALA A 15 -10.54 -25.20 -9.35
CA ALA A 15 -9.45 -24.32 -9.16
C ALA A 15 -10.03 -23.07 -8.50
N SER A 16 -9.73 -22.87 -7.26
CA SER A 16 -10.06 -21.64 -6.61
C SER A 16 -9.34 -20.56 -7.42
N ALA A 17 -10.10 -19.81 -8.16
CA ALA A 17 -9.55 -18.65 -8.80
C ALA A 17 -8.82 -17.85 -7.74
N PRO A 18 -7.55 -17.52 -7.98
CA PRO A 18 -6.91 -16.63 -7.06
C PRO A 18 -7.77 -15.41 -7.04
N GLN A 19 -8.29 -15.14 -5.90
CA GLN A 19 -8.96 -13.91 -5.68
C GLN A 19 -8.02 -12.87 -6.22
N ALA A 20 -8.56 -11.98 -7.01
CA ALA A 20 -7.79 -10.87 -7.47
C ALA A 20 -7.24 -10.17 -6.24
N GLN A 21 -6.29 -10.79 -5.67
CA GLN A 21 -5.46 -10.14 -4.73
C GLN A 21 -4.73 -9.14 -5.55
N ARG A 22 -5.18 -7.94 -5.44
CA ARG A 22 -4.33 -6.85 -5.80
C ARG A 22 -3.02 -7.17 -5.14
N ALA A 23 -2.06 -7.52 -5.97
CA ALA A 23 -0.72 -7.64 -5.48
C ALA A 23 -0.49 -6.41 -4.62
N PRO A 24 -0.18 -6.56 -3.34
CA PRO A 24 0.20 -5.40 -2.58
C PRO A 24 1.30 -4.75 -3.38
N LEU A 25 1.11 -3.47 -3.67
CA LEU A 25 2.18 -2.68 -4.21
C LEU A 25 3.35 -2.94 -3.30
N VAL A 26 4.36 -3.66 -3.82
CA VAL A 26 5.54 -3.92 -3.03
C VAL A 26 6.24 -2.59 -2.94
N LEU A 27 5.91 -1.87 -1.88
CA LEU A 27 6.53 -0.61 -1.60
C LEU A 27 7.82 -0.90 -0.87
N HIS A 28 8.92 -0.51 -1.48
CA HIS A 28 10.20 -0.57 -0.80
C HIS A 28 10.35 0.69 0.02
N CYS A 29 10.03 0.60 1.28
CA CYS A 29 10.16 1.71 2.20
C CYS A 29 11.53 1.66 2.88
N MET A 30 12.09 2.81 3.09
CA MET A 30 13.45 2.95 3.60
C MET A 30 13.45 3.01 5.11
N PRO A 31 14.50 2.45 5.75
CA PRO A 31 14.69 2.69 7.17
C PRO A 31 15.01 4.16 7.41
N PRO A 32 14.76 4.68 8.63
CA PRO A 32 14.95 6.10 8.92
C PRO A 32 16.34 6.65 8.61
N ARG A 33 17.35 5.83 8.75
CA ARG A 33 18.73 6.24 8.46
C ARG A 33 18.92 6.54 6.98
N GLU A 34 18.40 5.67 6.12
CA GLU A 34 18.48 5.86 4.68
C GLU A 34 17.62 7.04 4.24
N MET A 35 16.45 7.20 4.84
CA MET A 35 15.59 8.34 4.56
C MET A 35 16.31 9.66 4.84
N ARG A 36 17.02 9.76 5.98
CA ARG A 36 17.74 10.96 6.31
C ARG A 36 18.83 11.29 5.31
N ALA A 37 19.52 10.26 4.81
CA ALA A 37 20.57 10.46 3.80
C ALA A 37 19.98 11.00 2.50
N ILE A 38 18.85 10.48 2.08
CA ILE A 38 18.20 10.94 0.85
C ILE A 38 17.66 12.35 1.02
N LEU A 39 17.07 12.67 2.17
CA LEU A 39 16.57 14.01 2.44
C LEU A 39 17.68 15.06 2.43
N ALA A 40 18.90 14.66 2.83
CA ALA A 40 20.03 15.56 2.80
C ALA A 40 20.55 15.81 1.38
N ASP A 41 20.33 14.86 0.47
CA ASP A 41 20.88 14.88 -0.88
C ASP A 41 19.88 15.35 -1.94
N GLN A 42 18.59 15.20 -1.71
CA GLN A 42 17.55 15.52 -2.68
C GLN A 42 16.55 16.50 -2.11
N LYS A 43 15.98 17.30 -2.99
CA LYS A 43 14.92 18.22 -2.61
C LYS A 43 13.60 17.48 -2.52
N LEU A 44 13.23 17.14 -1.31
CA LEU A 44 11.94 16.53 -0.99
C LEU A 44 11.24 17.39 0.04
N VAL A 45 9.91 17.33 0.07
CA VAL A 45 9.20 17.97 1.17
C VAL A 45 9.55 17.23 2.46
N ALA A 46 9.49 17.94 3.57
CA ALA A 46 9.78 17.32 4.87
C ALA A 46 8.74 16.25 5.20
N PRO A 47 9.14 15.15 5.85
CA PRO A 47 8.17 14.12 6.27
C PRO A 47 7.02 14.69 7.11
N THR A 48 7.28 15.71 7.92
CA THR A 48 6.24 16.36 8.71
C THR A 48 5.17 17.02 7.83
N MET A 49 5.55 17.53 6.67
CA MET A 49 4.60 18.08 5.73
C MET A 49 3.72 17.00 5.12
N ALA A 50 4.30 15.84 4.85
CA ALA A 50 3.54 14.70 4.37
C ALA A 50 2.50 14.25 5.41
N VAL A 51 2.86 14.26 6.69
CA VAL A 51 1.92 13.94 7.76
C VAL A 51 0.77 14.95 7.79
N VAL A 52 1.07 16.24 7.65
CA VAL A 52 0.04 17.28 7.61
C VAL A 52 -0.90 17.07 6.42
N THR A 53 -0.34 16.80 5.25
CA THR A 53 -1.15 16.53 4.05
C THR A 53 -2.04 15.31 4.26
N ALA A 54 -1.51 14.25 4.86
CA ALA A 54 -2.30 13.05 5.15
C ALA A 54 -3.44 13.35 6.13
N ARG A 55 -3.19 14.16 7.14
CA ARG A 55 -4.26 14.55 8.09
C ARG A 55 -5.38 15.32 7.40
N HIS A 56 -5.04 16.16 6.44
CA HIS A 56 -6.05 16.89 5.68
C HIS A 56 -6.81 15.98 4.72
N ALA A 57 -6.16 14.94 4.22
CA ALA A 57 -6.77 14.03 3.27
C ALA A 57 -7.75 13.05 3.91
N VAL A 58 -7.53 12.68 5.17
CA VAL A 58 -8.36 11.72 5.88
C VAL A 58 -8.85 12.36 7.16
N GLN A 59 -10.13 12.70 7.18
CA GLN A 59 -10.74 13.34 8.35
C GLN A 59 -10.91 12.35 9.49
N ASP A 60 -10.81 12.84 10.70
CA ASP A 60 -11.03 12.07 11.92
C ASP A 60 -10.15 10.81 11.97
N ALA A 61 -8.88 10.98 11.66
CA ALA A 61 -7.93 9.88 11.68
C ALA A 61 -6.64 10.30 12.37
N ASP A 62 -6.01 9.34 13.01
CA ASP A 62 -4.68 9.53 13.57
C ASP A 62 -3.66 9.11 12.51
N VAL A 63 -2.78 10.04 12.15
CA VAL A 63 -1.70 9.76 11.22
C VAL A 63 -0.44 9.52 12.04
N LEU A 64 0.11 8.32 11.92
CA LEU A 64 1.20 7.91 12.79
C LEU A 64 2.55 8.44 12.33
N ARG A 65 2.85 8.29 11.04
CA ARG A 65 4.12 8.73 10.50
C ARG A 65 4.10 8.68 8.98
N ALA A 66 5.11 9.27 8.37
CA ALA A 66 5.32 9.17 6.94
C ALA A 66 6.63 8.43 6.69
N ASP A 67 6.57 7.34 5.97
CA ASP A 67 7.74 6.58 5.55
C ASP A 67 8.09 6.97 4.12
N LEU A 68 9.37 7.11 3.83
CA LEU A 68 9.83 7.38 2.48
C LEU A 68 10.02 6.05 1.75
N CYS A 69 9.35 5.91 0.63
CA CYS A 69 9.33 4.67 -0.13
C CYS A 69 9.61 4.94 -1.60
N ARG A 70 9.94 3.89 -2.34
CA ARG A 70 10.09 3.97 -3.79
C ARG A 70 8.93 3.29 -4.46
N ASP A 71 8.35 3.94 -5.45
CA ASP A 71 7.40 3.31 -6.36
C ASP A 71 7.96 3.43 -7.79
N PRO A 72 7.29 2.86 -8.80
CA PRO A 72 7.79 2.94 -10.16
C PRO A 72 7.96 4.35 -10.70
N GLU A 73 7.26 5.32 -10.13
CA GLU A 73 7.34 6.71 -10.60
C GLU A 73 8.36 7.55 -9.84
N GLY A 74 8.89 7.04 -8.72
CA GLY A 74 9.89 7.76 -7.95
C GLY A 74 9.68 7.67 -6.45
N LEU A 75 10.08 8.71 -5.75
CA LEU A 75 10.00 8.74 -4.30
C LEU A 75 8.64 9.23 -3.84
N ILE A 76 8.07 8.52 -2.89
CA ILE A 76 6.78 8.83 -2.30
C ILE A 76 6.87 8.73 -0.79
N TYR A 77 6.01 9.48 -0.11
CA TYR A 77 5.74 9.22 1.31
C TYR A 77 4.48 8.38 1.42
N VAL A 78 4.54 7.39 2.28
CA VAL A 78 3.40 6.55 2.61
C VAL A 78 3.07 6.76 4.08
N SER A 79 1.86 7.19 4.34
CA SER A 79 1.37 7.38 5.71
C SER A 79 0.17 6.48 5.95
N MET A 80 0.14 5.89 7.12
CA MET A 80 -1.02 5.11 7.53
C MET A 80 -1.87 5.97 8.45
N ALA A 81 -3.13 6.08 8.12
CA ALA A 81 -4.09 6.83 8.91
C ALA A 81 -5.10 5.87 9.53
N LEU A 82 -5.21 5.93 10.85
CA LEU A 82 -6.16 5.10 11.58
C LEU A 82 -7.40 5.94 11.85
N ARG A 83 -8.50 5.56 11.23
CA ARG A 83 -9.77 6.24 11.42
C ARG A 83 -10.43 5.82 12.72
N LYS A 84 -11.31 6.66 13.23
CA LYS A 84 -12.04 6.37 14.46
C LYS A 84 -12.92 5.14 14.36
N ASP A 85 -13.35 4.78 13.13
CA ASP A 85 -14.14 3.57 12.91
C ASP A 85 -13.27 2.29 12.87
N GLY A 86 -11.98 2.42 13.12
CA GLY A 86 -11.05 1.30 13.12
C GLY A 86 -10.44 0.95 11.78
N ARG A 87 -10.83 1.62 10.72
CA ARG A 87 -10.27 1.38 9.40
C ARG A 87 -8.91 2.04 9.25
N VAL A 88 -8.01 1.34 8.59
CA VAL A 88 -6.71 1.87 8.26
C VAL A 88 -6.71 2.29 6.81
N VAL A 89 -6.31 3.53 6.56
CA VAL A 89 -6.26 4.10 5.22
C VAL A 89 -4.82 4.44 4.90
N GLN A 90 -4.38 4.06 3.72
CA GLN A 90 -3.05 4.37 3.24
C GLN A 90 -3.09 5.64 2.40
N VAL A 91 -2.28 6.61 2.78
CA VAL A 91 -2.17 7.88 2.05
C VAL A 91 -0.81 7.92 1.38
N THR A 92 -0.80 8.13 0.09
CA THR A 92 0.43 8.22 -0.70
C THR A 92 0.61 9.65 -1.19
N ILE A 93 1.78 10.19 -0.95
CA ILE A 93 2.10 11.58 -1.26
C ILE A 93 3.38 11.61 -2.08
N ASP A 94 3.39 12.40 -3.14
CA ASP A 94 4.59 12.56 -3.95
C ASP A 94 5.65 13.29 -3.13
N ALA A 95 6.81 12.69 -2.97
CA ALA A 95 7.83 13.24 -2.08
C ALA A 95 8.47 14.52 -2.60
N PRO A 96 8.79 14.65 -3.91
CA PRO A 96 9.33 15.91 -4.40
C PRO A 96 8.37 17.09 -4.34
N SER A 97 7.10 16.88 -4.67
CA SER A 97 6.13 17.98 -4.76
C SER A 97 5.28 18.15 -3.51
N GLY A 98 5.13 17.11 -2.71
CA GLY A 98 4.23 17.11 -1.57
C GLY A 98 2.77 16.94 -1.95
N LYS A 99 2.47 16.64 -3.20
CA LYS A 99 1.09 16.50 -3.65
C LYS A 99 0.53 15.14 -3.31
N LEU A 100 -0.72 15.13 -2.94
CA LEU A 100 -1.45 13.89 -2.67
C LEU A 100 -1.56 13.06 -3.94
N LYS A 101 -1.17 11.79 -3.88
CA LYS A 101 -1.28 10.87 -5.01
C LYS A 101 -2.49 9.96 -4.88
N SER A 102 -2.69 9.36 -3.73
CA SER A 102 -3.80 8.44 -3.54
C SER A 102 -4.17 8.29 -2.06
N VAL A 103 -5.40 7.91 -1.85
CA VAL A 103 -5.94 7.54 -0.53
C VAL A 103 -6.65 6.22 -0.74
N ARG A 104 -6.23 5.20 0.01
CA ARG A 104 -6.82 3.85 -0.15
C ARG A 104 -7.17 3.23 1.17
#